data_662f7c61e7f3c8506b5c45af9fc3e7bc
#
_entry.id   662f7c61e7f3c8506b5c45af9fc3e7bc
#
_cell.length_a   1.000
_cell.length_b   1.000
_cell.length_c   1.000
_cell.angle_alpha   90.00
_cell.angle_beta   90.00
_cell.angle_gamma   90.00
#
_symmetry.space_group_name_H-M   'P 1'
#
loop_
_entity.id
_entity.type
_entity.pdbx_description
1 polymer ?
#
loop_
_entity_poly.entity_id
_entity_poly.type
_entity_poly.pdbx_seq_one_letter_code
_entity_poly.pdbx_strand_id
1 'polypeptide(L)'
;LAARRGELIEVAAAETGKTIDQADPEVSEAVDFCRHYAELSLQLEDPTFMCSSRFEPVEVTVVASPWNFPLAIPAGGVAAALASGSTAVLKPAPPARRCAAELVRAFHDAGVPEDVLALAAVEDGEVSRHLVVHDGVGRVILTGSYDTARLFRSWRPDMRLLGETSGKNAMIVTPSADPDLAVRDVVSSAFAHAGQKCSAASLLILVGSAGRSPRIPRQLVDAASSLRVKAPSHLDSQVGPVVVPDDPKALRGLTRLGEGEHWVLTPEHLGGGLWRPGIRVGVTPGSEFHLTEYFAPVLGVM
;
A
#
# COMPACT_ATOMS: atom_id res chain seq x y z
N LEU A 1 -15.66 8.34 -10.49
CA LEU A 1 -15.30 7.44 -9.39
C LEU A 1 -16.43 7.38 -8.34
N ALA A 2 -16.86 8.50 -7.76
CA ALA A 2 -17.90 8.52 -6.72
C ALA A 2 -19.20 7.82 -7.16
N ALA A 3 -19.66 8.03 -8.38
CA ALA A 3 -20.87 7.40 -8.93
C ALA A 3 -20.73 5.88 -9.14
N ARG A 4 -19.51 5.37 -9.27
CA ARG A 4 -19.19 3.95 -9.47
C ARG A 4 -18.63 3.28 -8.23
N ARG A 5 -18.85 3.87 -7.04
CA ARG A 5 -18.28 3.40 -5.76
C ARG A 5 -18.50 1.91 -5.52
N GLY A 6 -19.72 1.42 -5.70
CA GLY A 6 -20.05 0.00 -5.47
C GLY A 6 -19.26 -0.94 -6.39
N GLU A 7 -19.15 -0.63 -7.68
CA GLU A 7 -18.39 -1.42 -8.67
C GLU A 7 -16.89 -1.44 -8.31
N LEU A 8 -16.33 -0.30 -7.91
CA LEU A 8 -14.93 -0.18 -7.52
C LEU A 8 -14.62 -0.96 -6.23
N ILE A 9 -15.52 -0.93 -5.25
CA ILE A 9 -15.39 -1.74 -4.03
C ILE A 9 -15.45 -3.23 -4.38
N GLU A 10 -16.39 -3.64 -5.22
CA GLU A 10 -16.55 -5.03 -5.64
C GLU A 10 -15.30 -5.57 -6.34
N VAL A 11 -14.75 -4.83 -7.30
CA VAL A 11 -13.56 -5.26 -8.02
C VAL A 11 -12.34 -5.32 -7.11
N ALA A 12 -12.16 -4.35 -6.19
CA ALA A 12 -11.07 -4.37 -5.22
C ALA A 12 -11.18 -5.56 -4.25
N ALA A 13 -12.39 -5.85 -3.77
CA ALA A 13 -12.64 -7.01 -2.92
C ALA A 13 -12.36 -8.33 -3.66
N ALA A 14 -12.83 -8.46 -4.91
CA ALA A 14 -12.69 -9.68 -5.69
C ALA A 14 -11.24 -9.94 -6.15
N GLU A 15 -10.48 -8.90 -6.48
CA GLU A 15 -9.15 -9.03 -7.06
C GLU A 15 -8.04 -9.00 -6.01
N THR A 16 -8.13 -8.09 -5.05
CA THR A 16 -7.08 -7.87 -4.04
C THR A 16 -7.48 -8.25 -2.62
N GLY A 17 -8.61 -8.91 -2.45
CA GLY A 17 -9.04 -9.42 -1.15
C GLY A 17 -9.36 -8.35 -0.11
N LYS A 18 -9.55 -7.08 -0.52
CA LYS A 18 -9.89 -6.00 0.41
C LYS A 18 -11.26 -6.21 1.04
N THR A 19 -11.34 -6.07 2.36
CA THR A 19 -12.63 -6.01 3.06
C THR A 19 -13.32 -4.68 2.76
N ILE A 20 -14.63 -4.62 2.94
CA ILE A 20 -15.41 -3.41 2.68
C ILE A 20 -14.90 -2.21 3.50
N ASP A 21 -14.51 -2.43 4.76
CA ASP A 21 -13.96 -1.41 5.64
C ASP A 21 -12.63 -0.82 5.13
N GLN A 22 -11.94 -1.52 4.23
CA GLN A 22 -10.69 -1.08 3.60
C GLN A 22 -10.90 -0.55 2.19
N ALA A 23 -11.87 -1.07 1.44
CA ALA A 23 -12.13 -0.67 0.05
C ALA A 23 -12.95 0.62 -0.04
N ASP A 24 -13.94 0.83 0.84
CA ASP A 24 -14.79 2.02 0.80
C ASP A 24 -14.01 3.34 1.08
N PRO A 25 -13.16 3.43 2.12
CA PRO A 25 -12.31 4.60 2.33
C PRO A 25 -11.35 4.84 1.16
N GLU A 26 -10.84 3.78 0.52
CA GLU A 26 -9.93 3.91 -0.62
C GLU A 26 -10.60 4.56 -1.83
N VAL A 27 -11.87 4.25 -2.11
CA VAL A 27 -12.60 4.96 -3.18
C VAL A 27 -12.78 6.45 -2.84
N SER A 28 -13.00 6.79 -1.56
CA SER A 28 -13.04 8.19 -1.14
C SER A 28 -11.71 8.89 -1.36
N GLU A 29 -10.61 8.24 -0.99
CA GLU A 29 -9.26 8.75 -1.19
C GLU A 29 -8.94 8.95 -2.68
N ALA A 30 -9.35 8.02 -3.56
CA ALA A 30 -9.21 8.17 -5.01
C ALA A 30 -9.95 9.41 -5.54
N VAL A 31 -11.16 9.68 -5.04
CA VAL A 31 -11.93 10.87 -5.38
C VAL A 31 -11.24 12.14 -4.88
N ASP A 32 -10.71 12.11 -3.66
CA ASP A 32 -10.03 13.25 -3.06
C ASP A 32 -8.72 13.58 -3.77
N PHE A 33 -7.95 12.59 -4.20
CA PHE A 33 -6.78 12.80 -5.06
C PHE A 33 -7.14 13.50 -6.37
N CYS A 34 -8.20 13.05 -7.05
CA CYS A 34 -8.63 13.69 -8.30
C CYS A 34 -9.01 15.16 -8.09
N ARG A 35 -9.73 15.48 -7.01
CA ARG A 35 -10.11 16.86 -6.66
C ARG A 35 -8.90 17.70 -6.29
N HIS A 36 -8.02 17.15 -5.47
CA HIS A 36 -6.80 17.82 -5.00
C HIS A 36 -5.89 18.21 -6.16
N TYR A 37 -5.61 17.28 -7.08
CA TYR A 37 -4.75 17.59 -8.22
C TYR A 37 -5.41 18.51 -9.25
N ALA A 38 -6.74 18.43 -9.42
CA ALA A 38 -7.47 19.39 -10.23
C ALA A 38 -7.38 20.81 -9.67
N GLU A 39 -7.44 20.98 -8.34
CA GLU A 39 -7.27 22.28 -7.69
C GLU A 39 -5.82 22.77 -7.81
N LEU A 40 -4.84 21.89 -7.58
CA LEU A 40 -3.42 22.26 -7.71
C LEU A 40 -3.04 22.64 -9.14
N SER A 41 -3.67 22.08 -10.16
CA SER A 41 -3.36 22.43 -11.56
C SER A 41 -3.61 23.90 -11.86
N LEU A 42 -4.61 24.53 -11.22
CA LEU A 42 -4.89 25.95 -11.37
C LEU A 42 -3.76 26.82 -10.84
N GLN A 43 -2.99 26.35 -9.85
CA GLN A 43 -1.85 27.07 -9.30
C GLN A 43 -0.65 27.10 -10.27
N LEU A 44 -0.54 26.13 -11.17
CA LEU A 44 0.51 26.09 -12.19
C LEU A 44 0.37 27.21 -13.23
N GLU A 45 -0.82 27.78 -13.36
CA GLU A 45 -1.13 28.91 -14.26
C GLU A 45 -1.11 30.25 -13.52
N ASP A 46 -1.04 30.25 -12.18
CA ASP A 46 -1.04 31.47 -11.37
C ASP A 46 0.37 32.09 -11.30
N PRO A 47 0.57 33.28 -11.91
CA PRO A 47 1.87 33.97 -11.87
C PRO A 47 2.35 34.29 -10.46
N THR A 48 1.44 34.46 -9.49
CA THR A 48 1.77 34.74 -8.09
C THR A 48 2.37 33.51 -7.41
N PHE A 49 1.79 32.33 -7.69
CA PHE A 49 2.30 31.07 -7.18
C PHE A 49 3.60 30.65 -7.86
N MET A 50 3.66 30.80 -9.19
CA MET A 50 4.83 30.41 -9.99
C MET A 50 6.01 31.38 -9.85
N CYS A 51 5.78 32.57 -9.28
CA CYS A 51 6.80 33.62 -9.17
C CYS A 51 7.42 33.92 -10.55
N SER A 52 8.74 33.77 -10.70
CA SER A 52 9.43 33.94 -11.98
C SER A 52 9.69 32.65 -12.74
N SER A 53 9.08 31.55 -12.30
CA SER A 53 9.27 30.23 -12.91
C SER A 53 8.25 29.97 -14.01
N ARG A 54 8.66 29.19 -15.01
CA ARG A 54 7.75 28.65 -16.03
C ARG A 54 7.58 27.17 -15.80
N PHE A 55 6.34 26.72 -15.74
CA PHE A 55 6.04 25.32 -15.71
C PHE A 55 6.11 24.71 -17.13
N GLU A 56 6.81 23.59 -17.25
CA GLU A 56 6.89 22.81 -18.49
C GLU A 56 6.43 21.37 -18.20
N PRO A 57 5.35 20.91 -18.83
CA PRO A 57 4.86 19.56 -18.67
C PRO A 57 5.89 18.52 -19.10
N VAL A 58 5.87 17.35 -18.44
CA VAL A 58 6.55 16.15 -18.93
C VAL A 58 5.64 15.48 -19.94
N GLU A 59 6.14 15.09 -21.11
CA GLU A 59 5.30 14.54 -22.18
C GLU A 59 4.56 13.26 -21.75
N VAL A 60 5.29 12.25 -21.29
CA VAL A 60 4.72 10.97 -20.85
C VAL A 60 5.17 10.62 -19.44
N THR A 61 4.20 10.33 -18.59
CA THR A 61 4.42 9.79 -17.24
C THR A 61 3.92 8.35 -17.18
N VAL A 62 4.78 7.42 -16.80
CA VAL A 62 4.37 6.06 -16.44
C VAL A 62 4.01 6.02 -14.96
N VAL A 63 2.81 5.56 -14.64
CA VAL A 63 2.33 5.33 -13.27
C VAL A 63 2.40 3.83 -13.00
N ALA A 64 3.44 3.40 -12.30
CA ALA A 64 3.62 2.02 -11.85
C ALA A 64 3.01 1.86 -10.45
N SER A 65 1.81 1.28 -10.38
CA SER A 65 0.99 1.25 -9.17
C SER A 65 1.00 -0.11 -8.48
N PRO A 66 0.83 -0.12 -7.14
CA PRO A 66 0.83 -1.34 -6.35
C PRO A 66 -0.53 -2.05 -6.40
N TRP A 67 -0.58 -3.25 -5.80
CA TRP A 67 -1.81 -4.02 -5.67
C TRP A 67 -2.56 -3.80 -4.35
N ASN A 68 -1.89 -3.26 -3.32
CA ASN A 68 -2.47 -3.11 -1.97
C ASN A 68 -3.39 -1.88 -1.81
N PHE A 69 -3.20 -0.87 -2.66
CA PHE A 69 -4.10 0.26 -2.86
C PHE A 69 -4.40 0.39 -4.36
N PRO A 70 -5.21 -0.53 -4.91
CA PRO A 70 -5.38 -0.68 -6.35
C PRO A 70 -6.20 0.42 -7.02
N LEU A 71 -6.83 1.30 -6.24
CA LEU A 71 -7.68 2.38 -6.72
C LEU A 71 -7.11 3.77 -6.40
N ALA A 72 -6.80 4.05 -5.12
CA ALA A 72 -6.39 5.38 -4.70
C ALA A 72 -5.01 5.76 -5.24
N ILE A 73 -4.02 4.88 -5.10
CA ILE A 73 -2.65 5.17 -5.53
C ILE A 73 -2.57 5.38 -7.06
N PRO A 74 -3.11 4.48 -7.90
CA PRO A 74 -3.13 4.73 -9.34
C PRO A 74 -3.97 5.95 -9.73
N ALA A 75 -5.11 6.20 -9.07
CA ALA A 75 -5.90 7.41 -9.31
C ALA A 75 -5.11 8.68 -9.03
N GLY A 76 -4.39 8.71 -7.90
CA GLY A 76 -3.53 9.83 -7.53
C GLY A 76 -2.41 10.07 -8.53
N GLY A 77 -1.69 9.03 -8.92
CA GLY A 77 -0.61 9.13 -9.91
C GLY A 77 -1.10 9.58 -11.29
N VAL A 78 -2.21 9.01 -11.76
CA VAL A 78 -2.85 9.40 -13.03
C VAL A 78 -3.36 10.85 -12.97
N ALA A 79 -4.10 11.21 -11.92
CA ALA A 79 -4.63 12.56 -11.76
C ALA A 79 -3.52 13.60 -11.68
N ALA A 80 -2.43 13.33 -10.96
CA ALA A 80 -1.28 14.21 -10.89
C ALA A 80 -0.59 14.40 -12.25
N ALA A 81 -0.42 13.32 -13.01
CA ALA A 81 0.16 13.38 -14.35
C ALA A 81 -0.71 14.23 -15.30
N LEU A 82 -2.01 13.93 -15.38
CA LEU A 82 -2.96 14.64 -16.25
C LEU A 82 -3.11 16.10 -15.86
N ALA A 83 -3.26 16.39 -14.57
CA ALA A 83 -3.40 17.75 -14.04
C ALA A 83 -2.15 18.62 -14.30
N SER A 84 -0.98 17.98 -14.43
CA SER A 84 0.27 18.66 -14.82
C SER A 84 0.52 18.69 -16.34
N GLY A 85 -0.48 18.37 -17.17
CA GLY A 85 -0.36 18.41 -18.63
C GLY A 85 0.46 17.29 -19.26
N SER A 86 0.72 16.20 -18.50
CA SER A 86 1.41 15.00 -18.99
C SER A 86 0.38 13.98 -19.50
N THR A 87 0.69 13.23 -20.54
CA THR A 87 -0.03 11.99 -20.81
C THR A 87 0.36 10.91 -19.78
N ALA A 88 -0.54 10.00 -19.48
CA ALA A 88 -0.34 8.98 -18.48
C ALA A 88 -0.45 7.56 -19.05
N VAL A 89 0.50 6.69 -18.72
CA VAL A 89 0.43 5.25 -18.95
C VAL A 89 0.34 4.56 -17.60
N LEU A 90 -0.82 4.01 -17.26
CA LEU A 90 -1.00 3.26 -16.02
C LEU A 90 -0.54 1.82 -16.20
N LYS A 91 0.51 1.43 -15.46
CA LYS A 91 1.00 0.06 -15.34
C LYS A 91 0.67 -0.47 -13.93
N PRO A 92 -0.41 -1.23 -13.75
CA PRO A 92 -0.71 -1.86 -12.47
C PRO A 92 0.23 -3.01 -12.17
N ALA A 93 0.38 -3.33 -10.87
CA ALA A 93 0.91 -4.60 -10.44
C ALA A 93 0.01 -5.76 -10.94
N PRO A 94 0.57 -6.94 -11.27
CA PRO A 94 -0.21 -8.07 -11.80
C PRO A 94 -1.47 -8.44 -11.01
N PRO A 95 -1.47 -8.42 -9.64
CA PRO A 95 -2.66 -8.73 -8.86
C PRO A 95 -3.73 -7.64 -8.82
N ALA A 96 -3.61 -6.53 -9.59
CA ALA A 96 -4.54 -5.39 -9.54
C ALA A 96 -4.96 -4.89 -10.94
N ARG A 97 -4.91 -5.75 -11.95
CA ARG A 97 -5.17 -5.36 -13.35
C ARG A 97 -6.62 -5.01 -13.62
N ARG A 98 -7.56 -5.73 -13.01
CA ARG A 98 -9.00 -5.46 -13.16
C ARG A 98 -9.37 -4.14 -12.48
N CYS A 99 -8.84 -3.88 -11.29
CA CYS A 99 -9.01 -2.60 -10.60
C CYS A 99 -8.52 -1.45 -11.46
N ALA A 100 -7.34 -1.58 -12.06
CA ALA A 100 -6.79 -0.56 -12.95
C ALA A 100 -7.63 -0.36 -14.23
N ALA A 101 -8.16 -1.44 -14.81
CA ALA A 101 -9.04 -1.36 -15.99
C ALA A 101 -10.34 -0.62 -15.67
N GLU A 102 -10.97 -0.91 -14.53
CA GLU A 102 -12.18 -0.20 -14.09
C GLU A 102 -11.89 1.27 -13.77
N LEU A 103 -10.73 1.55 -13.19
CA LEU A 103 -10.30 2.92 -12.93
C LEU A 103 -10.10 3.71 -14.22
N VAL A 104 -9.35 3.17 -15.19
CA VAL A 104 -9.12 3.82 -16.51
C VAL A 104 -10.44 4.02 -17.25
N ARG A 105 -11.32 3.01 -17.26
CA ARG A 105 -12.67 3.16 -17.83
C ARG A 105 -13.43 4.31 -17.18
N ALA A 106 -13.36 4.46 -15.85
CA ALA A 106 -14.02 5.56 -15.17
C ALA A 106 -13.46 6.95 -15.53
N PHE A 107 -12.16 7.06 -15.83
CA PHE A 107 -11.57 8.29 -16.35
C PHE A 107 -12.05 8.58 -17.79
N HIS A 108 -12.10 7.57 -18.66
CA HIS A 108 -12.61 7.75 -20.04
C HIS A 108 -14.09 8.11 -20.06
N ASP A 109 -14.93 7.46 -19.25
CA ASP A 109 -16.35 7.78 -19.08
C ASP A 109 -16.56 9.22 -18.57
N ALA A 110 -15.59 9.77 -17.84
CA ALA A 110 -15.58 11.16 -17.37
C ALA A 110 -15.04 12.15 -18.42
N GLY A 111 -14.65 11.69 -19.61
CA GLY A 111 -14.21 12.52 -20.73
C GLY A 111 -12.69 12.63 -20.89
N VAL A 112 -11.89 11.89 -20.16
CA VAL A 112 -10.43 11.81 -20.43
C VAL A 112 -10.21 11.06 -21.74
N PRO A 113 -9.54 11.66 -22.76
CA PRO A 113 -9.31 11.01 -24.04
C PRO A 113 -8.43 9.75 -23.94
N GLU A 114 -8.68 8.76 -24.81
CA GLU A 114 -7.92 7.50 -24.82
C GLU A 114 -6.45 7.65 -25.21
N ASP A 115 -6.12 8.69 -25.96
CA ASP A 115 -4.76 9.04 -26.36
C ASP A 115 -3.98 9.80 -25.26
N VAL A 116 -4.67 10.20 -24.18
CA VAL A 116 -4.08 10.93 -23.04
C VAL A 116 -3.87 10.01 -21.84
N LEU A 117 -4.71 8.98 -21.68
CA LEU A 117 -4.56 7.97 -20.64
C LEU A 117 -4.64 6.57 -21.24
N ALA A 118 -3.56 5.80 -21.11
CA ALA A 118 -3.51 4.41 -21.57
C ALA A 118 -3.28 3.43 -20.40
N LEU A 119 -3.86 2.23 -20.53
CA LEU A 119 -3.62 1.11 -19.62
C LEU A 119 -2.59 0.15 -20.20
N ALA A 120 -1.49 -0.09 -19.49
CA ALA A 120 -0.49 -1.09 -19.80
C ALA A 120 -0.57 -2.28 -18.82
N ALA A 121 -1.58 -3.13 -18.97
CA ALA A 121 -1.79 -4.33 -18.15
C ALA A 121 -0.85 -5.47 -18.58
N VAL A 122 0.45 -5.23 -18.49
CA VAL A 122 1.52 -6.15 -18.93
C VAL A 122 2.09 -6.96 -17.76
N GLU A 123 2.70 -8.11 -18.10
CA GLU A 123 3.47 -8.91 -17.14
C GLU A 123 4.78 -8.20 -16.79
N ASP A 124 5.32 -8.50 -15.60
CA ASP A 124 6.67 -8.09 -15.26
C ASP A 124 7.67 -8.86 -16.13
N GLY A 125 8.65 -8.13 -16.69
CA GLY A 125 9.63 -8.70 -17.63
C GLY A 125 10.02 -7.73 -18.73
N GLU A 126 10.35 -8.24 -19.91
CA GLU A 126 10.90 -7.45 -21.03
C GLU A 126 9.93 -6.36 -21.54
N VAL A 127 8.62 -6.64 -21.57
CA VAL A 127 7.62 -5.63 -22.01
C VAL A 127 7.54 -4.48 -21.01
N SER A 128 7.50 -4.80 -19.71
CA SER A 128 7.58 -3.81 -18.64
C SER A 128 8.87 -2.99 -18.71
N ARG A 129 9.99 -3.67 -18.94
CA ARG A 129 11.28 -2.99 -19.10
C ARG A 129 11.25 -2.04 -20.29
N HIS A 130 10.77 -2.50 -21.46
CA HIS A 130 10.68 -1.67 -22.67
C HIS A 130 9.84 -0.41 -22.41
N LEU A 131 8.70 -0.53 -21.74
CA LEU A 131 7.87 0.62 -21.35
C LEU A 131 8.67 1.62 -20.49
N VAL A 132 9.33 1.12 -19.43
CA VAL A 132 10.00 1.98 -18.45
C VAL A 132 11.24 2.69 -19.03
N VAL A 133 11.98 2.03 -19.94
CA VAL A 133 13.21 2.60 -20.53
C VAL A 133 12.98 3.38 -21.81
N HIS A 134 11.75 3.42 -22.33
CA HIS A 134 11.44 4.09 -23.59
C HIS A 134 11.80 5.58 -23.53
N ASP A 135 12.44 6.11 -24.55
CA ASP A 135 12.96 7.49 -24.59
C ASP A 135 11.84 8.55 -24.44
N GLY A 136 10.64 8.24 -24.97
CA GLY A 136 9.46 9.10 -24.81
C GLY A 136 8.92 9.19 -23.37
N VAL A 137 9.35 8.31 -22.46
CA VAL A 137 8.97 8.37 -21.05
C VAL A 137 9.85 9.36 -20.30
N GLY A 138 9.27 10.50 -19.95
CA GLY A 138 10.00 11.55 -19.25
C GLY A 138 10.00 11.40 -17.72
N ARG A 139 9.06 10.60 -17.16
CA ARG A 139 8.94 10.38 -15.72
C ARG A 139 8.29 9.04 -15.42
N VAL A 140 8.69 8.43 -14.31
CA VAL A 140 8.01 7.28 -13.70
C VAL A 140 7.58 7.63 -12.28
N ILE A 141 6.30 7.46 -11.96
CA ILE A 141 5.77 7.48 -10.60
C ILE A 141 5.62 6.02 -10.18
N LEU A 142 6.39 5.60 -9.20
CA LEU A 142 6.40 4.22 -8.71
C LEU A 142 5.93 4.17 -7.25
N THR A 143 4.90 3.37 -6.98
CA THR A 143 4.62 2.89 -5.62
C THR A 143 4.74 1.38 -5.62
N GLY A 144 5.66 0.85 -4.80
CA GLY A 144 5.94 -0.59 -4.79
C GLY A 144 7.12 -0.96 -3.89
N SER A 145 7.80 -2.07 -4.19
CA SER A 145 8.95 -2.50 -3.39
C SER A 145 10.21 -1.69 -3.69
N TYR A 146 11.09 -1.61 -2.71
CA TYR A 146 12.43 -1.04 -2.90
C TYR A 146 13.22 -1.77 -4.01
N ASP A 147 13.04 -3.09 -4.11
CA ASP A 147 13.69 -3.89 -5.15
C ASP A 147 13.19 -3.50 -6.56
N THR A 148 11.90 -3.18 -6.71
CA THR A 148 11.36 -2.66 -7.98
C THR A 148 11.99 -1.31 -8.34
N ALA A 149 12.16 -0.42 -7.37
CA ALA A 149 12.82 0.87 -7.62
C ALA A 149 14.29 0.70 -8.04
N ARG A 150 15.02 -0.21 -7.37
CA ARG A 150 16.39 -0.56 -7.76
C ARG A 150 16.45 -1.17 -9.15
N LEU A 151 15.51 -2.05 -9.48
CA LEU A 151 15.42 -2.69 -10.79
C LEU A 151 15.21 -1.64 -11.89
N PHE A 152 14.25 -0.71 -11.72
CA PHE A 152 13.99 0.36 -12.68
C PHE A 152 15.23 1.26 -12.87
N ARG A 153 15.88 1.62 -11.77
CA ARG A 153 17.14 2.38 -11.80
C ARG A 153 18.28 1.63 -12.50
N SER A 154 18.33 0.30 -12.39
CA SER A 154 19.34 -0.49 -13.10
C SER A 154 19.11 -0.53 -14.61
N TRP A 155 17.86 -0.39 -15.04
CA TRP A 155 17.52 -0.35 -16.47
C TRP A 155 17.80 1.02 -17.11
N ARG A 156 17.51 2.09 -16.37
CA ARG A 156 17.70 3.48 -16.82
C ARG A 156 18.16 4.36 -15.64
N PRO A 157 19.47 4.52 -15.42
CA PRO A 157 20.02 5.23 -14.25
C PRO A 157 19.63 6.71 -14.16
N ASP A 158 19.46 7.38 -15.29
CA ASP A 158 19.10 8.80 -15.43
C ASP A 158 17.59 9.08 -15.36
N MET A 159 16.77 8.03 -15.24
CA MET A 159 15.30 8.17 -15.19
C MET A 159 14.86 9.05 -14.02
N ARG A 160 13.91 9.95 -14.30
CA ARG A 160 13.20 10.71 -13.27
C ARG A 160 12.19 9.81 -12.57
N LEU A 161 12.65 9.11 -11.53
CA LEU A 161 11.85 8.22 -10.72
C LEU A 161 11.37 8.93 -9.45
N LEU A 162 10.04 9.09 -9.33
CA LEU A 162 9.37 9.46 -8.10
C LEU A 162 8.90 8.16 -7.44
N GLY A 163 9.56 7.75 -6.37
CA GLY A 163 9.37 6.43 -5.79
C GLY A 163 8.90 6.48 -4.34
N GLU A 164 7.76 5.87 -4.06
CA GLU A 164 7.29 5.48 -2.74
C GLU A 164 7.54 3.98 -2.57
N THR A 165 8.43 3.61 -1.66
CA THR A 165 8.90 2.23 -1.55
C THR A 165 8.73 1.64 -0.16
N SER A 166 9.30 0.46 0.06
CA SER A 166 9.23 -0.31 1.31
C SER A 166 9.61 0.51 2.54
N GLY A 167 8.97 0.20 3.66
CA GLY A 167 9.24 0.79 4.96
C GLY A 167 9.13 -0.22 6.11
N LYS A 168 9.67 0.14 7.25
CA LYS A 168 9.54 -0.63 8.51
C LYS A 168 8.97 0.28 9.58
N ASN A 169 7.64 0.42 9.56
CA ASN A 169 6.96 1.35 10.45
C ASN A 169 6.89 0.82 11.88
N ALA A 170 7.03 1.72 12.84
CA ALA A 170 6.97 1.42 14.24
C ALA A 170 5.96 2.31 14.97
N MET A 171 5.27 1.73 15.94
CA MET A 171 4.54 2.48 16.96
C MET A 171 5.34 2.46 18.27
N ILE A 172 5.49 3.64 18.88
CA ILE A 172 6.23 3.82 20.14
C ILE A 172 5.22 4.09 21.24
N VAL A 173 5.18 3.22 22.25
CA VAL A 173 4.31 3.37 23.41
C VAL A 173 5.16 3.78 24.62
N THR A 174 4.96 5.00 25.07
CA THR A 174 5.66 5.58 26.24
C THR A 174 4.92 5.28 27.55
N PRO A 175 5.55 5.48 28.71
CA PRO A 175 4.90 5.29 30.01
C PRO A 175 3.65 6.13 30.25
N SER A 176 3.51 7.26 29.57
CA SER A 176 2.36 8.16 29.68
C SER A 176 1.23 7.83 28.71
N ALA A 177 1.38 6.83 27.82
CA ALA A 177 0.34 6.43 26.90
C ALA A 177 -0.83 5.75 27.63
N ASP A 178 -2.02 5.95 27.11
CA ASP A 178 -3.18 5.13 27.49
C ASP A 178 -3.02 3.72 26.90
N PRO A 179 -2.95 2.67 27.72
CA PRO A 179 -2.74 1.31 27.22
C PRO A 179 -3.87 0.78 26.34
N ASP A 180 -5.12 1.14 26.63
CA ASP A 180 -6.28 0.64 25.87
C ASP A 180 -6.32 1.28 24.48
N LEU A 181 -6.07 2.58 24.41
CA LEU A 181 -5.95 3.31 23.16
C LEU A 181 -4.76 2.78 22.34
N ALA A 182 -3.59 2.60 22.97
CA ALA A 182 -2.39 2.09 22.32
C ALA A 182 -2.62 0.70 21.72
N VAL A 183 -3.23 -0.22 22.47
CA VAL A 183 -3.55 -1.58 21.97
C VAL A 183 -4.50 -1.53 20.77
N ARG A 184 -5.59 -0.74 20.87
CA ARG A 184 -6.54 -0.57 19.77
C ARG A 184 -5.85 -0.08 18.49
N ASP A 185 -5.04 0.95 18.62
CA ASP A 185 -4.40 1.60 17.49
C ASP A 185 -3.30 0.71 16.88
N VAL A 186 -2.52 -0.01 17.72
CA VAL A 186 -1.53 -1.00 17.27
C VAL A 186 -2.20 -2.12 16.47
N VAL A 187 -3.26 -2.72 17.01
CA VAL A 187 -3.97 -3.84 16.34
C VAL A 187 -4.58 -3.38 15.02
N SER A 188 -5.22 -2.21 15.00
CA SER A 188 -5.77 -1.61 13.78
C SER A 188 -4.68 -1.34 12.75
N SER A 189 -3.58 -0.72 13.15
CA SER A 189 -2.47 -0.40 12.24
C SER A 189 -1.73 -1.64 11.72
N ALA A 190 -1.47 -2.61 12.59
CA ALA A 190 -0.66 -3.78 12.21
C ALA A 190 -1.41 -4.80 11.36
N PHE A 191 -2.73 -4.94 11.55
CA PHE A 191 -3.47 -6.08 10.99
C PHE A 191 -4.56 -5.71 9.99
N ALA A 192 -4.94 -4.43 9.88
CA ALA A 192 -5.84 -4.00 8.82
C ALA A 192 -5.27 -4.35 7.44
N HIS A 193 -6.13 -4.82 6.53
CA HIS A 193 -5.72 -5.36 5.22
C HIS A 193 -4.61 -6.42 5.32
N ALA A 194 -4.65 -7.27 6.34
CA ALA A 194 -3.66 -8.31 6.61
C ALA A 194 -2.21 -7.78 6.72
N GLY A 195 -2.01 -6.56 7.27
CA GLY A 195 -0.69 -5.93 7.37
C GLY A 195 -0.07 -5.49 6.04
N GLN A 196 -0.84 -5.50 4.96
CA GLN A 196 -0.38 -5.21 3.59
C GLN A 196 -0.54 -3.74 3.22
N LYS A 197 -0.17 -2.84 4.14
CA LYS A 197 -0.13 -1.40 3.89
C LYS A 197 1.28 -0.86 4.08
N CYS A 198 1.69 0.07 3.22
CA CYS A 198 2.94 0.81 3.40
C CYS A 198 3.01 1.55 4.75
N SER A 199 1.83 1.89 5.32
CA SER A 199 1.67 2.54 6.63
C SER A 199 1.43 1.57 7.79
N ALA A 200 1.33 0.24 7.57
CA ALA A 200 1.08 -0.72 8.63
C ALA A 200 2.23 -0.75 9.64
N ALA A 201 1.91 -0.66 10.93
CA ALA A 201 2.90 -0.88 11.98
C ALA A 201 3.34 -2.34 11.97
N SER A 202 4.62 -2.59 11.81
CA SER A 202 5.20 -3.93 11.89
C SER A 202 6.10 -4.11 13.10
N LEU A 203 6.37 -3.00 13.81
CA LEU A 203 7.08 -2.98 15.10
C LEU A 203 6.26 -2.22 16.15
N LEU A 204 6.24 -2.76 17.36
CA LEU A 204 5.79 -2.08 18.56
C LEU A 204 6.98 -1.93 19.51
N ILE A 205 7.34 -0.69 19.82
CA ILE A 205 8.43 -0.35 20.71
C ILE A 205 7.85 0.12 22.04
N LEU A 206 8.03 -0.68 23.08
CA LEU A 206 7.54 -0.40 24.43
C LEU A 206 8.63 0.25 25.27
N VAL A 207 8.46 1.52 25.66
CA VAL A 207 9.47 2.30 26.36
C VAL A 207 9.26 2.26 27.88
N GLY A 208 10.32 2.02 28.63
CA GLY A 208 10.35 2.17 30.08
C GLY A 208 9.36 1.25 30.82
N SER A 209 8.43 1.81 31.62
CA SER A 209 7.43 1.03 32.37
C SER A 209 6.38 0.38 31.46
N ALA A 210 6.15 0.90 30.25
CA ALA A 210 5.26 0.26 29.29
C ALA A 210 5.82 -1.13 28.88
N GLY A 211 7.12 -1.26 28.67
CA GLY A 211 7.79 -2.54 28.36
C GLY A 211 7.81 -3.56 29.51
N ARG A 212 7.56 -3.12 30.73
CA ARG A 212 7.46 -4.00 31.91
C ARG A 212 6.01 -4.31 32.28
N SER A 213 5.04 -3.74 31.58
CA SER A 213 3.61 -3.94 31.84
C SER A 213 3.15 -5.32 31.35
N PRO A 214 2.64 -6.22 32.19
CA PRO A 214 2.06 -7.47 31.72
C PRO A 214 0.68 -7.26 31.06
N ARG A 215 0.09 -6.08 31.21
CA ARG A 215 -1.24 -5.74 30.68
C ARG A 215 -1.19 -5.58 29.17
N ILE A 216 -0.24 -4.81 28.64
CA ILE A 216 -0.17 -4.49 27.21
C ILE A 216 -0.05 -5.76 26.34
N PRO A 217 0.90 -6.69 26.57
CA PRO A 217 0.97 -7.92 25.79
C PRO A 217 -0.29 -8.79 25.87
N ARG A 218 -0.94 -8.90 27.03
CA ARG A 218 -2.19 -9.66 27.15
C ARG A 218 -3.30 -9.04 26.34
N GLN A 219 -3.50 -7.74 26.47
CA GLN A 219 -4.53 -7.02 25.72
C GLN A 219 -4.28 -7.07 24.20
N LEU A 220 -3.00 -7.01 23.76
CA LEU A 220 -2.64 -7.17 22.35
C LEU A 220 -3.04 -8.55 21.81
N VAL A 221 -2.73 -9.61 22.56
CA VAL A 221 -3.11 -10.98 22.21
C VAL A 221 -4.61 -11.14 22.14
N ASP A 222 -5.33 -10.65 23.15
CA ASP A 222 -6.80 -10.73 23.22
C ASP A 222 -7.45 -9.99 22.04
N ALA A 223 -7.01 -8.75 21.78
CA ALA A 223 -7.54 -7.93 20.71
C ALA A 223 -7.23 -8.52 19.32
N ALA A 224 -6.00 -8.98 19.08
CA ALA A 224 -5.61 -9.60 17.80
C ALA A 224 -6.32 -10.93 17.57
N SER A 225 -6.51 -11.75 18.63
CA SER A 225 -7.24 -13.02 18.56
C SER A 225 -8.72 -12.86 18.27
N SER A 226 -9.31 -11.71 18.64
CA SER A 226 -10.73 -11.40 18.41
C SER A 226 -11.04 -10.97 16.98
N LEU A 227 -10.03 -10.69 16.16
CA LEU A 227 -10.22 -10.25 14.78
C LEU A 227 -10.87 -11.34 13.93
N ARG A 228 -11.92 -10.95 13.21
CA ARG A 228 -12.60 -11.84 12.27
C ARG A 228 -11.86 -11.89 10.94
N VAL A 229 -11.14 -12.98 10.75
CA VAL A 229 -10.38 -13.27 9.51
C VAL A 229 -11.25 -14.08 8.58
N LYS A 230 -11.71 -13.47 7.49
CA LYS A 230 -12.65 -14.10 6.54
C LYS A 230 -12.39 -13.58 5.12
N ALA A 231 -12.94 -14.29 4.13
CA ALA A 231 -13.00 -13.79 2.77
C ALA A 231 -13.76 -12.45 2.70
N PRO A 232 -13.40 -11.54 1.78
CA PRO A 232 -14.00 -10.20 1.67
C PRO A 232 -15.50 -10.23 1.32
N SER A 233 -16.02 -11.35 0.82
CA SER A 233 -17.46 -11.55 0.62
C SER A 233 -18.29 -11.58 1.92
N HIS A 234 -17.63 -11.74 3.06
CA HIS A 234 -18.27 -11.63 4.36
C HIS A 234 -18.18 -10.18 4.86
N LEU A 235 -19.32 -9.50 4.96
CA LEU A 235 -19.39 -8.08 5.37
C LEU A 235 -18.82 -7.80 6.77
N ASP A 236 -18.78 -8.81 7.63
CA ASP A 236 -18.18 -8.72 8.97
C ASP A 236 -16.68 -9.07 9.01
N SER A 237 -16.05 -9.30 7.87
CA SER A 237 -14.62 -9.55 7.79
C SER A 237 -13.82 -8.30 8.16
N GLN A 238 -12.89 -8.44 9.09
CA GLN A 238 -11.98 -7.37 9.51
C GLN A 238 -10.58 -7.53 8.90
N VAL A 239 -10.19 -8.77 8.62
CA VAL A 239 -8.90 -9.10 8.01
C VAL A 239 -9.16 -10.02 6.83
N GLY A 240 -8.82 -9.56 5.64
CA GLY A 240 -8.90 -10.33 4.41
C GLY A 240 -7.66 -11.21 4.17
N PRO A 241 -7.53 -11.81 2.98
CA PRO A 241 -6.40 -12.65 2.65
C PRO A 241 -5.10 -11.86 2.39
N VAL A 242 -3.98 -12.55 2.49
CA VAL A 242 -2.72 -12.15 1.86
C VAL A 242 -2.89 -12.31 0.34
N VAL A 243 -2.66 -11.24 -0.41
CA VAL A 243 -2.97 -11.16 -1.86
C VAL A 243 -2.08 -12.10 -2.69
N VAL A 244 -0.84 -12.26 -2.28
CA VAL A 244 0.12 -13.21 -2.88
C VAL A 244 0.45 -14.28 -1.84
N PRO A 245 -0.35 -15.37 -1.77
CA PRO A 245 -0.25 -16.36 -0.69
C PRO A 245 1.10 -17.07 -0.60
N ASP A 246 1.78 -17.24 -1.73
CA ASP A 246 3.06 -17.94 -1.84
C ASP A 246 4.26 -16.98 -1.83
N ASP A 247 4.08 -15.71 -1.45
CA ASP A 247 5.21 -14.77 -1.31
C ASP A 247 6.20 -15.29 -0.24
N PRO A 248 7.44 -15.65 -0.62
CA PRO A 248 8.42 -16.22 0.30
C PRO A 248 8.75 -15.27 1.46
N LYS A 249 8.66 -13.96 1.24
CA LYS A 249 8.93 -12.93 2.23
C LYS A 249 7.82 -12.89 3.29
N ALA A 250 6.56 -12.85 2.85
CA ALA A 250 5.39 -12.92 3.74
C ALA A 250 5.37 -14.22 4.55
N LEU A 251 5.56 -15.36 3.88
CA LEU A 251 5.62 -16.67 4.54
C LEU A 251 6.74 -16.75 5.58
N ARG A 252 7.92 -16.20 5.29
CA ARG A 252 9.02 -16.16 6.26
C ARG A 252 8.64 -15.36 7.51
N GLY A 253 8.02 -14.20 7.34
CA GLY A 253 7.51 -13.40 8.47
C GLY A 253 6.49 -14.14 9.33
N LEU A 254 5.63 -14.93 8.72
CA LEU A 254 4.55 -15.67 9.38
C LEU A 254 4.99 -17.01 10.00
N THR A 255 6.11 -17.59 9.55
CA THR A 255 6.46 -18.98 9.96
C THR A 255 7.82 -19.11 10.64
N ARG A 256 8.71 -18.11 10.52
CA ARG A 256 10.07 -18.20 11.07
C ARG A 256 10.30 -17.17 12.18
N LEU A 257 11.05 -17.57 13.18
CA LEU A 257 11.51 -16.72 14.28
C LEU A 257 13.03 -16.55 14.17
N GLY A 258 13.50 -15.36 14.54
CA GLY A 258 14.92 -15.09 14.73
C GLY A 258 15.42 -15.60 16.10
N GLU A 259 16.71 -15.48 16.32
CA GLU A 259 17.34 -15.86 17.60
C GLU A 259 16.76 -15.02 18.75
N GLY A 260 16.33 -15.69 19.81
CA GLY A 260 15.71 -15.06 20.98
C GLY A 260 14.26 -14.64 20.82
N GLU A 261 13.72 -14.70 19.60
CA GLU A 261 12.31 -14.38 19.35
C GLU A 261 11.40 -15.56 19.70
N HIS A 262 10.18 -15.28 20.15
CA HIS A 262 9.14 -16.29 20.35
C HIS A 262 7.75 -15.72 20.11
N TRP A 263 6.80 -16.58 19.74
CA TRP A 263 5.41 -16.19 19.54
C TRP A 263 4.70 -16.03 20.89
N VAL A 264 4.02 -14.89 21.07
CA VAL A 264 2.99 -14.73 22.12
C VAL A 264 1.58 -14.92 21.52
N LEU A 265 1.45 -14.72 20.21
CA LEU A 265 0.32 -15.17 19.41
C LEU A 265 0.88 -15.79 18.12
N THR A 266 0.68 -17.09 17.96
CA THR A 266 1.18 -17.80 16.78
C THR A 266 0.27 -17.54 15.58
N PRO A 267 0.81 -17.15 14.41
CA PRO A 267 0.00 -17.03 13.20
C PRO A 267 -0.59 -18.39 12.81
N GLU A 268 -1.83 -18.41 12.33
CA GLU A 268 -2.50 -19.62 11.89
C GLU A 268 -3.00 -19.47 10.44
N HIS A 269 -2.59 -20.40 9.57
CA HIS A 269 -3.06 -20.43 8.19
C HIS A 269 -4.45 -21.09 8.10
N LEU A 270 -5.43 -20.36 7.58
CA LEU A 270 -6.83 -20.82 7.48
C LEU A 270 -7.20 -21.32 6.07
N GLY A 271 -6.25 -21.28 5.13
CA GLY A 271 -6.49 -21.60 3.71
C GLY A 271 -6.83 -20.35 2.88
N GLY A 272 -6.66 -20.45 1.54
CA GLY A 272 -7.03 -19.38 0.61
C GLY A 272 -6.34 -18.04 0.85
N GLY A 273 -5.11 -18.04 1.37
CA GLY A 273 -4.38 -16.82 1.73
C GLY A 273 -4.79 -16.19 3.06
N LEU A 274 -5.79 -16.74 3.77
CA LEU A 274 -6.23 -16.22 5.06
C LEU A 274 -5.28 -16.67 6.17
N TRP A 275 -4.84 -15.69 6.97
CA TRP A 275 -3.97 -15.89 8.13
C TRP A 275 -4.52 -15.17 9.35
N ARG A 276 -4.65 -15.87 10.47
CA ARG A 276 -4.78 -15.19 11.76
C ARG A 276 -3.49 -14.45 12.09
N PRO A 277 -3.58 -13.25 12.66
CA PRO A 277 -2.41 -12.45 13.02
C PRO A 277 -1.44 -13.15 13.94
N GLY A 278 -0.15 -12.84 13.76
CA GLY A 278 0.92 -13.27 14.67
C GLY A 278 1.55 -12.11 15.43
N ILE A 279 1.90 -12.36 16.69
CA ILE A 279 2.65 -11.41 17.50
C ILE A 279 3.87 -12.12 18.07
N ARG A 280 5.06 -11.61 17.77
CA ARG A 280 6.34 -12.08 18.31
C ARG A 280 6.93 -11.06 19.26
N VAL A 281 7.65 -11.55 20.27
CA VAL A 281 8.44 -10.74 21.19
C VAL A 281 9.90 -11.17 21.15
N GLY A 282 10.79 -10.38 21.73
CA GLY A 282 12.24 -10.65 21.70
C GLY A 282 12.92 -10.14 20.44
N VAL A 283 12.25 -9.32 19.65
CA VAL A 283 12.86 -8.61 18.51
C VAL A 283 13.93 -7.65 19.05
N THR A 284 15.12 -7.69 18.48
CA THR A 284 16.25 -6.85 18.91
C THR A 284 16.69 -5.90 17.79
N PRO A 285 17.27 -4.74 18.13
CA PRO A 285 17.86 -3.84 17.14
C PRO A 285 18.87 -4.56 16.25
N GLY A 286 18.71 -4.40 14.91
CA GLY A 286 19.59 -5.04 13.94
C GLY A 286 19.20 -6.48 13.56
N SER A 287 18.23 -7.11 14.26
CA SER A 287 17.74 -8.44 13.87
C SER A 287 17.05 -8.42 12.50
N GLU A 288 16.89 -9.59 11.87
CA GLU A 288 16.23 -9.71 10.59
C GLU A 288 14.81 -9.12 10.64
N PHE A 289 14.04 -9.45 11.69
CA PHE A 289 12.67 -8.94 11.79
C PHE A 289 12.63 -7.42 11.98
N HIS A 290 13.58 -6.86 12.74
CA HIS A 290 13.68 -5.41 12.90
C HIS A 290 13.89 -4.67 11.58
N LEU A 291 14.70 -5.23 10.67
CA LEU A 291 15.12 -4.57 9.43
C LEU A 291 14.30 -4.94 8.20
N THR A 292 13.47 -6.00 8.27
CA THR A 292 12.76 -6.52 7.10
C THR A 292 11.27 -6.21 7.18
N GLU A 293 10.73 -5.60 6.12
CA GLU A 293 9.29 -5.49 5.89
C GLU A 293 8.77 -6.81 5.34
N TYR A 294 7.79 -7.41 6.00
CA TYR A 294 7.20 -8.70 5.56
C TYR A 294 5.89 -8.55 4.80
N PHE A 295 5.21 -7.42 4.94
CA PHE A 295 3.94 -7.10 4.28
C PHE A 295 2.86 -8.17 4.51
N ALA A 296 2.74 -8.61 5.75
CA ALA A 296 1.91 -9.72 6.21
C ALA A 296 1.36 -9.43 7.62
N PRO A 297 0.34 -10.15 8.09
CA PRO A 297 -0.28 -9.89 9.40
C PRO A 297 0.61 -10.40 10.55
N VAL A 298 1.77 -9.77 10.74
CA VAL A 298 2.74 -10.11 11.78
C VAL A 298 3.34 -8.86 12.41
N LEU A 299 3.31 -8.81 13.74
CA LEU A 299 3.83 -7.73 14.55
C LEU A 299 5.00 -8.20 15.41
N GLY A 300 6.08 -7.45 15.44
CA GLY A 300 7.21 -7.64 16.37
C GLY A 300 7.17 -6.65 17.52
N VAL A 301 7.45 -7.10 18.72
CA VAL A 301 7.50 -6.26 19.94
C VAL A 301 8.94 -6.18 20.45
N MET A 302 9.39 -4.96 20.74
CA MET A 302 10.70 -4.63 21.29
C MET A 302 10.57 -3.95 22.65
#